data_0979ca98c3bd802ab08c21ebfeaf9d87
#
_entry.id   0979ca98c3bd802ab08c21ebfeaf9d87
#
_cell.length_a   1.000
_cell.length_b   1.000
_cell.length_c   1.000
_cell.angle_alpha   90.00
_cell.angle_beta   90.00
_cell.angle_gamma   90.00
#
_symmetry.space_group_name_H-M   'P 1'
#
loop_
_entity.id
_entity.type
_entity.pdbx_description
1 polymer ?
#
loop_
_entity_poly.entity_id
_entity_poly.type
_entity_poly.pdbx_seq_one_letter_code
_entity_poly.pdbx_strand_id
1 'polypeptide(L)'
;MKRQWHRNHLVRAFLCTWCVAVLLWCPAGQALAAEAFVIAASPSLKGLLERLSSGFEQAHPEVRVKLYFDSGLQLRQTVAGMENSMVGQYFIGSGPISLVAPGGDEVITRLQVKYYVLPGTKRAYAADQLVLVVPESLVEAPGSIEALAQGSARLAIAEQARTRLGAQTADMLRASGMEESLKGRLDMATDGRGVIDHVLSGQADVGIIFGDQAVEQQQRLRVVGVISKGYKPTMHSMAMERYCPNRRLCEEFLTYIQSAEAQRLVRQAGYAVPAMSGR
;
A
#
# COMPACT_ATOMS: atom_id res chain seq x y z
N MET A 1 -65.82 11.70 54.05
CA MET A 1 -65.37 11.53 52.64
C MET A 1 -64.17 12.38 52.23
N LYS A 2 -63.20 12.70 53.13
CA LYS A 2 -62.00 13.55 52.75
C LYS A 2 -60.62 12.90 53.05
N ARG A 3 -60.55 11.63 53.43
CA ARG A 3 -59.25 10.98 53.80
C ARG A 3 -58.68 9.99 52.75
N GLN A 4 -59.40 9.73 51.66
CA GLN A 4 -58.95 8.74 50.67
C GLN A 4 -58.26 9.39 49.44
N TRP A 5 -58.33 10.71 49.30
CA TRP A 5 -57.79 11.42 48.10
C TRP A 5 -56.26 11.67 48.17
N HIS A 6 -55.72 11.84 49.40
CA HIS A 6 -54.29 12.12 49.56
C HIS A 6 -53.36 10.90 49.43
N ARG A 7 -53.90 9.69 49.50
CA ARG A 7 -53.06 8.45 49.45
C ARG A 7 -52.68 8.04 48.03
N ASN A 8 -53.46 8.43 47.02
CA ASN A 8 -53.23 8.05 45.64
C ASN A 8 -52.24 8.99 44.88
N HIS A 9 -52.03 10.18 45.38
CA HIS A 9 -51.08 11.12 44.75
C HIS A 9 -49.64 10.85 45.20
N LEU A 10 -49.41 10.35 46.41
CA LEU A 10 -48.07 9.99 46.89
C LEU A 10 -47.54 8.72 46.20
N VAL A 11 -48.36 7.75 45.90
CA VAL A 11 -47.93 6.52 45.21
C VAL A 11 -47.63 6.78 43.73
N ARG A 12 -48.29 7.71 43.09
CA ARG A 12 -47.99 8.10 41.70
C ARG A 12 -46.71 8.94 41.57
N ALA A 13 -46.37 9.73 42.56
CA ALA A 13 -45.15 10.53 42.62
C ALA A 13 -43.89 9.63 42.80
N PHE A 14 -43.98 8.55 43.60
CA PHE A 14 -42.85 7.63 43.79
C PHE A 14 -42.60 6.72 42.62
N LEU A 15 -43.58 6.31 41.82
CA LEU A 15 -43.41 5.51 40.64
C LEU A 15 -42.79 6.28 39.47
N CYS A 16 -43.06 7.56 39.30
CA CYS A 16 -42.43 8.41 38.27
C CYS A 16 -40.95 8.70 38.57
N THR A 17 -40.55 8.82 39.84
CA THR A 17 -39.15 9.12 40.21
C THR A 17 -38.24 7.93 40.01
N TRP A 18 -38.72 6.68 40.11
CA TRP A 18 -37.93 5.48 39.85
C TRP A 18 -37.73 5.19 38.35
N CYS A 19 -38.67 5.52 37.48
CA CYS A 19 -38.52 5.38 36.06
C CYS A 19 -37.49 6.34 35.44
N VAL A 20 -37.28 7.51 36.02
CA VAL A 20 -36.29 8.49 35.53
C VAL A 20 -34.88 8.15 35.99
N ALA A 21 -34.70 7.49 37.17
CA ALA A 21 -33.40 7.12 37.69
C ALA A 21 -32.78 5.91 36.98
N VAL A 22 -33.57 5.04 36.34
CA VAL A 22 -33.08 3.85 35.60
C VAL A 22 -32.63 4.23 34.15
N LEU A 23 -33.07 5.33 33.60
CA LEU A 23 -32.68 5.79 32.25
C LEU A 23 -31.34 6.55 32.21
N LEU A 24 -30.75 6.90 33.34
CA LEU A 24 -29.47 7.62 33.44
C LEU A 24 -28.26 6.73 33.72
N TRP A 25 -28.46 5.42 33.88
CA TRP A 25 -27.35 4.47 33.99
C TRP A 25 -27.15 3.69 32.68
N CYS A 26 -27.10 4.37 31.54
CA CYS A 26 -26.34 3.87 30.42
C CYS A 26 -24.87 3.91 30.86
N PRO A 27 -24.17 2.77 30.96
CA PRO A 27 -22.72 2.84 31.09
C PRO A 27 -22.26 3.57 29.82
N ALA A 28 -21.77 4.81 30.00
CA ALA A 28 -21.01 5.47 28.95
C ALA A 28 -19.91 4.47 28.60
N GLY A 29 -20.10 3.74 27.50
CA GLY A 29 -19.08 2.86 26.97
C GLY A 29 -17.84 3.73 26.84
N GLN A 30 -16.86 3.50 27.68
CA GLN A 30 -15.55 4.12 27.56
C GLN A 30 -15.10 3.69 26.15
N ALA A 31 -15.19 4.60 25.20
CA ALA A 31 -14.53 4.43 23.92
C ALA A 31 -13.04 4.30 24.26
N LEU A 32 -12.57 3.08 24.39
CA LEU A 32 -11.14 2.79 24.51
C LEU A 32 -10.49 3.51 23.35
N ALA A 33 -9.62 4.49 23.66
CA ALA A 33 -8.88 5.18 22.63
C ALA A 33 -8.15 4.12 21.80
N ALA A 34 -8.43 4.11 20.49
CA ALA A 34 -7.84 3.11 19.61
C ALA A 34 -6.31 3.19 19.68
N GLU A 35 -5.65 2.05 19.81
CA GLU A 35 -4.20 1.97 19.86
C GLU A 35 -3.59 2.49 18.56
N ALA A 36 -2.69 3.45 18.67
CA ALA A 36 -2.01 4.03 17.52
C ALA A 36 -0.90 3.09 17.02
N PHE A 37 -1.03 2.58 15.80
CA PHE A 37 -0.07 1.74 15.13
C PHE A 37 0.51 2.47 13.92
N VAL A 38 1.80 2.79 13.94
CA VAL A 38 2.44 3.67 12.96
C VAL A 38 3.28 2.88 11.97
N ILE A 39 2.98 3.01 10.68
CA ILE A 39 3.79 2.45 9.59
C ILE A 39 4.47 3.60 8.84
N ALA A 40 5.79 3.65 8.88
CA ALA A 40 6.58 4.58 8.11
C ALA A 40 6.91 3.97 6.74
N ALA A 41 6.51 4.64 5.65
CA ALA A 41 6.48 4.05 4.33
C ALA A 41 6.91 4.98 3.21
N SER A 42 7.26 4.40 2.05
CA SER A 42 7.48 5.16 0.82
C SER A 42 6.16 5.69 0.26
N PRO A 43 6.12 6.93 -0.26
CA PRO A 43 4.94 7.50 -0.91
C PRO A 43 4.41 6.65 -2.08
N SER A 44 5.28 5.93 -2.80
CA SER A 44 4.90 5.05 -3.91
C SER A 44 4.00 3.88 -3.49
N LEU A 45 3.95 3.54 -2.20
CA LEU A 45 3.15 2.45 -1.67
C LEU A 45 1.84 2.92 -1.02
N LYS A 46 1.50 4.22 -1.14
CA LYS A 46 0.38 4.83 -0.43
C LYS A 46 -0.93 4.07 -0.68
N GLY A 47 -1.35 3.93 -1.91
CA GLY A 47 -2.63 3.29 -2.26
C GLY A 47 -2.72 1.82 -1.81
N LEU A 48 -1.61 1.08 -1.87
CA LEU A 48 -1.56 -0.30 -1.37
C LEU A 48 -1.67 -0.35 0.16
N LEU A 49 -0.87 0.48 0.87
CA LEU A 49 -0.84 0.46 2.33
C LEU A 49 -2.15 0.98 2.95
N GLU A 50 -2.81 1.94 2.34
CA GLU A 50 -4.15 2.38 2.77
C GLU A 50 -5.16 1.22 2.71
N ARG A 51 -5.15 0.41 1.64
CA ARG A 51 -6.02 -0.78 1.50
C ARG A 51 -5.67 -1.85 2.54
N LEU A 52 -4.39 -2.17 2.72
CA LEU A 52 -3.94 -3.16 3.70
C LEU A 52 -4.26 -2.71 5.14
N SER A 53 -4.05 -1.44 5.45
CA SER A 53 -4.37 -0.87 6.76
C SER A 53 -5.87 -0.94 7.05
N SER A 54 -6.71 -0.56 6.09
CA SER A 54 -8.17 -0.64 6.22
C SER A 54 -8.65 -2.07 6.44
N GLY A 55 -8.08 -3.05 5.71
CA GLY A 55 -8.42 -4.47 5.91
C GLY A 55 -7.99 -4.98 7.28
N PHE A 56 -6.82 -4.58 7.78
CA PHE A 56 -6.37 -4.93 9.12
C PHE A 56 -7.25 -4.32 10.21
N GLU A 57 -7.61 -3.04 10.10
CA GLU A 57 -8.50 -2.34 11.05
C GLU A 57 -9.90 -2.97 11.12
N GLN A 58 -10.40 -3.57 10.02
CA GLN A 58 -11.68 -4.28 10.03
C GLN A 58 -11.63 -5.52 10.94
N ALA A 59 -10.49 -6.22 10.98
CA ALA A 59 -10.27 -7.37 11.85
C ALA A 59 -9.86 -6.97 13.28
N HIS A 60 -9.35 -5.75 13.46
CA HIS A 60 -8.85 -5.20 14.72
C HIS A 60 -9.46 -3.81 14.99
N PRO A 61 -10.75 -3.73 15.36
CA PRO A 61 -11.47 -2.45 15.50
C PRO A 61 -10.91 -1.55 16.60
N GLU A 62 -10.14 -2.09 17.53
CA GLU A 62 -9.42 -1.40 18.60
C GLU A 62 -8.13 -0.71 18.13
N VAL A 63 -7.66 -1.01 16.89
CA VAL A 63 -6.43 -0.47 16.30
C VAL A 63 -6.73 0.65 15.33
N ARG A 64 -5.85 1.65 15.26
CA ARG A 64 -5.82 2.66 14.19
C ARG A 64 -4.44 2.70 13.58
N VAL A 65 -4.35 2.37 12.29
CA VAL A 65 -3.11 2.40 11.53
C VAL A 65 -2.88 3.82 11.01
N LYS A 66 -1.79 4.42 11.45
CA LYS A 66 -1.32 5.71 10.96
C LYS A 66 -0.20 5.49 9.95
N LEU A 67 -0.39 5.99 8.75
CA LEU A 67 0.60 5.91 7.68
C LEU A 67 1.40 7.22 7.65
N TYR A 68 2.72 7.10 7.80
CA TYR A 68 3.66 8.19 7.62
C TYR A 68 4.47 7.97 6.35
N PHE A 69 4.38 8.88 5.37
CA PHE A 69 5.03 8.73 4.09
C PHE A 69 6.24 9.64 3.95
N ASP A 70 7.37 9.02 3.60
CA ASP A 70 8.61 9.73 3.33
C ASP A 70 9.44 8.97 2.27
N SER A 71 10.36 9.66 1.59
CA SER A 71 11.25 8.98 0.63
C SER A 71 12.13 7.95 1.33
N GLY A 72 12.57 6.92 0.59
CA GLY A 72 13.40 5.86 1.19
C GLY A 72 14.68 6.35 1.84
N LEU A 73 15.27 7.48 1.38
CA LEU A 73 16.44 8.10 2.01
C LEU A 73 16.05 8.85 3.27
N GLN A 74 15.01 9.67 3.22
CA GLN A 74 14.52 10.43 4.37
C GLN A 74 13.97 9.48 5.43
N LEU A 75 13.24 8.44 5.03
CA LEU A 75 12.76 7.42 5.95
C LEU A 75 13.90 6.75 6.72
N ARG A 76 15.03 6.44 6.05
CA ARG A 76 16.22 5.90 6.71
C ARG A 76 16.82 6.89 7.70
N GLN A 77 16.92 8.17 7.33
CA GLN A 77 17.42 9.23 8.22
C GLN A 77 16.52 9.44 9.42
N THR A 78 15.22 9.36 9.22
CA THR A 78 14.20 9.47 10.25
C THR A 78 14.31 8.35 11.28
N VAL A 79 14.39 7.09 10.83
CA VAL A 79 14.56 5.93 11.74
C VAL A 79 15.89 6.03 12.49
N ALA A 80 16.98 6.40 11.81
CA ALA A 80 18.28 6.61 12.43
C ALA A 80 18.29 7.76 13.45
N GLY A 81 17.59 8.86 13.13
CA GLY A 81 17.45 10.01 14.04
C GLY A 81 16.71 9.67 15.31
N MET A 82 15.70 8.80 15.24
CA MET A 82 14.95 8.31 16.41
C MET A 82 15.84 7.52 17.39
N GLU A 83 16.76 6.71 16.90
CA GLU A 83 17.69 5.97 17.76
C GLU A 83 18.74 6.86 18.42
N ASN A 84 19.20 7.88 17.72
CA ASN A 84 20.23 8.80 18.25
C ASN A 84 19.66 9.82 19.24
N SER A 85 18.35 9.99 19.30
CA SER A 85 17.73 10.81 20.33
C SER A 85 17.67 10.01 21.64
N MET A 86 18.56 10.29 22.55
CA MET A 86 18.74 9.62 23.85
C MET A 86 17.51 9.59 24.78
N VAL A 87 16.33 9.99 24.33
CA VAL A 87 15.17 10.20 25.18
C VAL A 87 13.98 9.30 24.79
N GLY A 88 14.15 8.31 23.93
CA GLY A 88 13.11 7.26 23.69
C GLY A 88 11.72 7.75 23.25
N GLN A 89 11.54 9.03 22.94
CA GLN A 89 10.25 9.63 22.64
C GLN A 89 10.31 10.57 21.43
N TYR A 90 11.08 10.19 20.40
CA TYR A 90 11.07 10.98 19.18
C TYR A 90 9.85 10.56 18.35
N PHE A 91 8.90 11.47 18.25
CA PHE A 91 7.68 11.29 17.47
C PHE A 91 7.89 11.95 16.10
N ILE A 92 7.82 11.18 15.05
CA ILE A 92 7.63 11.74 13.72
C ILE A 92 6.15 12.17 13.63
N GLY A 93 5.83 13.30 14.21
CA GLY A 93 4.49 13.89 14.14
C GLY A 93 3.30 13.03 14.58
N SER A 94 3.47 11.71 14.76
CA SER A 94 2.39 10.75 14.98
C SER A 94 2.68 9.69 16.05
N GLY A 95 3.83 9.72 16.70
CA GLY A 95 4.20 8.71 17.69
C GLY A 95 5.35 7.79 17.24
N PRO A 96 5.74 6.78 18.05
CA PRO A 96 6.80 5.84 17.70
C PRO A 96 6.41 4.98 16.50
N ILE A 97 7.39 4.68 15.64
CA ILE A 97 7.19 3.82 14.48
C ILE A 97 7.04 2.36 14.95
N SER A 98 6.05 1.67 14.41
CA SER A 98 5.82 0.24 14.63
C SER A 98 6.47 -0.60 13.53
N LEU A 99 6.21 -0.25 12.26
CA LEU A 99 6.74 -0.95 11.10
C LEU A 99 7.34 0.05 10.09
N VAL A 100 8.29 -0.45 9.30
CA VAL A 100 8.95 0.31 8.23
C VAL A 100 8.74 -0.39 6.89
N ALA A 101 8.21 0.33 5.90
CA ALA A 101 7.91 -0.14 4.54
C ALA A 101 8.52 0.81 3.48
N PRO A 102 9.83 0.77 3.23
CA PRO A 102 10.56 1.83 2.53
C PRO A 102 10.50 1.77 1.00
N GLY A 103 9.67 0.90 0.40
CA GLY A 103 9.49 0.86 -1.05
C GLY A 103 10.59 0.13 -1.83
N GLY A 104 11.33 -0.74 -1.18
CA GLY A 104 12.37 -1.58 -1.80
C GLY A 104 13.14 -2.38 -0.77
N ASP A 105 13.53 -3.58 -1.15
CA ASP A 105 14.22 -4.53 -0.27
C ASP A 105 15.60 -4.08 0.17
N GLU A 106 16.29 -3.33 -0.68
CA GLU A 106 17.65 -2.84 -0.41
C GLU A 106 17.69 -1.86 0.77
N VAL A 107 16.63 -1.06 0.97
CA VAL A 107 16.56 -0.14 2.11
C VAL A 107 16.34 -0.91 3.40
N ILE A 108 15.42 -1.90 3.43
CA ILE A 108 15.22 -2.78 4.58
C ILE A 108 16.52 -3.50 4.94
N THR A 109 17.24 -4.05 3.96
CA THR A 109 18.51 -4.72 4.20
C THR A 109 19.55 -3.79 4.86
N ARG A 110 19.64 -2.53 4.41
CA ARG A 110 20.52 -1.54 5.03
C ARG A 110 20.10 -1.19 6.46
N LEU A 111 18.79 -1.11 6.73
CA LEU A 111 18.26 -0.87 8.07
C LEU A 111 18.56 -2.07 9.00
N GLN A 112 18.45 -3.30 8.50
CA GLN A 112 18.81 -4.51 9.27
C GLN A 112 20.29 -4.56 9.65
N VAL A 113 21.20 -4.28 8.71
CA VAL A 113 22.64 -4.27 8.97
C VAL A 113 23.01 -3.26 10.09
N LYS A 114 22.22 -2.19 10.21
CA LYS A 114 22.42 -1.16 11.24
C LYS A 114 21.55 -1.36 12.48
N TYR A 115 20.83 -2.48 12.57
CA TYR A 115 19.92 -2.82 13.68
C TYR A 115 18.78 -1.81 13.93
N TYR A 116 18.37 -1.02 12.93
CA TYR A 116 17.21 -0.13 13.03
C TYR A 116 15.88 -0.87 12.91
N VAL A 117 15.89 -2.05 12.32
CA VAL A 117 14.75 -2.99 12.30
C VAL A 117 15.18 -4.32 12.88
N LEU A 118 14.25 -5.03 13.51
CA LEU A 118 14.53 -6.29 14.18
C LEU A 118 14.88 -7.39 13.15
N PRO A 119 16.00 -8.10 13.34
CA PRO A 119 16.35 -9.24 12.52
C PRO A 119 15.24 -10.30 12.51
N GLY A 120 15.04 -10.96 11.37
CA GLY A 120 14.04 -12.03 11.22
C GLY A 120 12.59 -11.54 11.04
N THR A 121 12.31 -10.23 11.19
CA THR A 121 10.94 -9.69 11.04
C THR A 121 10.60 -9.25 9.63
N LYS A 122 11.58 -9.20 8.71
CA LYS A 122 11.34 -8.82 7.31
C LYS A 122 10.32 -9.76 6.65
N ARG A 123 9.29 -9.20 6.04
CA ARG A 123 8.29 -9.92 5.23
C ARG A 123 8.09 -9.20 3.91
N ALA A 124 8.33 -9.91 2.81
CA ALA A 124 7.94 -9.46 1.47
C ALA A 124 6.42 -9.58 1.33
N TYR A 125 5.77 -8.57 0.79
CA TYR A 125 4.31 -8.54 0.65
C TYR A 125 3.82 -8.13 -0.73
N ALA A 126 4.62 -7.42 -1.53
CA ALA A 126 4.29 -6.99 -2.87
C ALA A 126 5.54 -6.97 -3.76
N ALA A 127 5.34 -6.99 -5.06
CA ALA A 127 6.38 -6.75 -6.05
C ALA A 127 5.84 -5.89 -7.19
N ASP A 128 6.66 -5.00 -7.74
CA ASP A 128 6.28 -4.23 -8.94
C ASP A 128 5.94 -5.19 -10.09
N GLN A 129 4.92 -4.84 -10.88
CA GLN A 129 4.50 -5.62 -12.02
C GLN A 129 4.43 -4.72 -13.26
N LEU A 130 5.13 -5.10 -14.34
CA LEU A 130 5.00 -4.42 -15.62
C LEU A 130 3.72 -4.87 -16.33
N VAL A 131 2.99 -3.91 -16.90
CA VAL A 131 1.78 -4.16 -17.66
C VAL A 131 1.79 -3.39 -18.99
N LEU A 132 1.17 -3.98 -20.01
CA LEU A 132 0.84 -3.31 -21.27
C LEU A 132 -0.51 -2.61 -21.11
N VAL A 133 -0.56 -1.33 -21.47
CA VAL A 133 -1.77 -0.53 -21.39
C VAL A 133 -2.06 0.14 -22.73
N VAL A 134 -3.36 0.32 -22.99
CA VAL A 134 -3.88 1.06 -24.13
C VAL A 134 -4.98 2.01 -23.65
N PRO A 135 -5.37 3.03 -24.46
CA PRO A 135 -6.56 3.82 -24.17
C PRO A 135 -7.79 2.91 -24.01
N GLU A 136 -8.67 3.22 -23.06
CA GLU A 136 -9.91 2.45 -22.85
C GLU A 136 -10.76 2.36 -24.14
N SER A 137 -10.72 3.40 -24.97
CA SER A 137 -11.46 3.48 -26.24
C SER A 137 -10.90 2.59 -27.37
N LEU A 138 -9.68 2.06 -27.23
CA LEU A 138 -9.07 1.25 -28.28
C LEU A 138 -9.66 -0.17 -28.27
N VAL A 139 -10.35 -0.55 -29.36
CA VAL A 139 -11.04 -1.85 -29.46
C VAL A 139 -10.06 -3.01 -29.66
N GLU A 140 -9.17 -2.87 -30.64
CA GLU A 140 -8.17 -3.90 -30.96
C GLU A 140 -6.79 -3.47 -30.46
N ALA A 141 -6.17 -4.33 -29.65
CA ALA A 141 -4.87 -4.06 -29.05
C ALA A 141 -4.03 -5.32 -28.96
N PRO A 142 -2.69 -5.21 -29.09
CA PRO A 142 -1.81 -6.36 -28.87
C PRO A 142 -1.85 -6.78 -27.39
N GLY A 143 -2.20 -8.04 -27.14
CA GLY A 143 -2.30 -8.58 -25.79
C GLY A 143 -0.98 -9.07 -25.18
N SER A 144 0.12 -9.00 -25.91
CA SER A 144 1.45 -9.38 -25.45
C SER A 144 2.54 -8.59 -26.13
N ILE A 145 3.76 -8.64 -25.58
CA ILE A 145 4.93 -7.98 -26.19
C ILE A 145 5.32 -8.64 -27.54
N GLU A 146 5.10 -9.94 -27.68
CA GLU A 146 5.34 -10.69 -28.91
C GLU A 146 4.35 -10.25 -30.00
N ALA A 147 3.07 -10.11 -29.67
CA ALA A 147 2.06 -9.60 -30.60
C ALA A 147 2.37 -8.16 -31.03
N LEU A 148 2.81 -7.32 -30.09
CA LEU A 148 3.26 -5.96 -30.36
C LEU A 148 4.46 -5.94 -31.33
N ALA A 149 5.43 -6.83 -31.17
CA ALA A 149 6.61 -6.90 -32.00
C ALA A 149 6.28 -7.26 -33.46
N GLN A 150 5.24 -8.07 -33.69
CA GLN A 150 4.77 -8.47 -35.04
C GLN A 150 3.89 -7.42 -35.73
N GLY A 151 3.34 -6.48 -34.98
CA GLY A 151 2.46 -5.42 -35.51
C GLY A 151 3.20 -4.16 -35.91
N SER A 152 2.46 -3.06 -36.06
CA SER A 152 2.97 -1.72 -36.41
C SER A 152 2.77 -0.70 -35.28
N ALA A 153 2.16 -1.07 -34.16
CA ALA A 153 1.84 -0.17 -33.06
C ALA A 153 3.10 0.45 -32.43
N ARG A 154 3.01 1.73 -32.09
CA ARG A 154 4.07 2.49 -31.39
C ARG A 154 3.99 2.21 -29.88
N LEU A 155 5.13 1.98 -29.28
CA LEU A 155 5.26 1.62 -27.86
C LEU A 155 5.89 2.77 -27.07
N ALA A 156 5.14 3.36 -26.15
CA ALA A 156 5.68 4.30 -25.17
C ALA A 156 6.36 3.54 -24.02
N ILE A 157 7.58 3.94 -23.71
CA ILE A 157 8.37 3.43 -22.58
C ILE A 157 9.06 4.57 -21.85
N ALA A 158 9.33 4.38 -20.56
CA ALA A 158 10.06 5.36 -19.76
C ALA A 158 11.58 5.28 -20.04
N GLU A 159 12.29 6.40 -19.89
CA GLU A 159 13.75 6.46 -20.03
C GLU A 159 14.45 5.51 -19.05
N GLN A 160 15.30 4.62 -19.58
CA GLN A 160 16.03 3.63 -18.81
C GLN A 160 16.95 4.24 -17.76
N ALA A 161 17.67 5.30 -18.13
CA ALA A 161 18.68 5.90 -17.24
C ALA A 161 18.07 6.70 -16.07
N ARG A 162 16.79 7.06 -16.15
CA ARG A 162 16.14 7.98 -15.21
C ARG A 162 15.18 7.29 -14.26
N THR A 163 14.59 6.16 -14.68
CA THR A 163 13.51 5.51 -13.92
C THR A 163 13.73 4.02 -13.77
N ARG A 164 13.25 3.50 -12.65
CA ARG A 164 13.20 2.05 -12.41
C ARG A 164 12.27 1.35 -13.43
N LEU A 165 11.17 1.99 -13.78
CA LEU A 165 10.26 1.50 -14.82
C LEU A 165 10.99 1.31 -16.15
N GLY A 166 11.74 2.34 -16.58
CA GLY A 166 12.52 2.27 -17.83
C GLY A 166 13.62 1.21 -17.77
N ALA A 167 14.34 1.12 -16.65
CA ALA A 167 15.37 0.09 -16.47
C ALA A 167 14.79 -1.33 -16.58
N GLN A 168 13.70 -1.61 -15.88
CA GLN A 168 13.02 -2.92 -15.92
C GLN A 168 12.41 -3.22 -17.29
N THR A 169 11.87 -2.20 -17.97
CA THR A 169 11.35 -2.34 -19.34
C THR A 169 12.47 -2.69 -20.33
N ALA A 170 13.62 -2.01 -20.24
CA ALA A 170 14.76 -2.30 -21.10
C ALA A 170 15.33 -3.72 -20.87
N ASP A 171 15.43 -4.14 -19.61
CA ASP A 171 15.84 -5.52 -19.26
C ASP A 171 14.87 -6.55 -19.85
N MET A 172 13.58 -6.30 -19.77
CA MET A 172 12.54 -7.16 -20.32
C MET A 172 12.62 -7.24 -21.86
N LEU A 173 12.75 -6.10 -22.54
CA LEU A 173 12.89 -6.07 -24.00
C LEU A 173 14.12 -6.81 -24.48
N ARG A 174 15.24 -6.65 -23.80
CA ARG A 174 16.50 -7.37 -24.08
C ARG A 174 16.35 -8.87 -23.87
N ALA A 175 15.80 -9.26 -22.73
CA ALA A 175 15.62 -10.67 -22.39
C ALA A 175 14.62 -11.40 -23.30
N SER A 176 13.64 -10.69 -23.84
CA SER A 176 12.68 -11.22 -24.82
C SER A 176 13.21 -11.21 -26.26
N GLY A 177 14.35 -10.58 -26.53
CA GLY A 177 14.88 -10.40 -27.89
C GLY A 177 14.08 -9.42 -28.77
N MET A 178 13.20 -8.62 -28.17
CA MET A 178 12.30 -7.70 -28.90
C MET A 178 12.89 -6.30 -29.13
N GLU A 179 14.07 -6.02 -28.58
CA GLU A 179 14.70 -4.70 -28.63
C GLU A 179 14.87 -4.20 -30.07
N GLU A 180 15.44 -4.99 -30.98
CA GLU A 180 15.66 -4.61 -32.37
C GLU A 180 14.35 -4.52 -33.17
N SER A 181 13.39 -5.42 -32.96
CA SER A 181 12.11 -5.40 -33.68
C SER A 181 11.22 -4.20 -33.32
N LEU A 182 11.42 -3.62 -32.15
CA LEU A 182 10.65 -2.46 -31.66
C LEU A 182 11.40 -1.12 -31.81
N LYS A 183 12.70 -1.12 -32.10
CA LYS A 183 13.58 0.06 -32.08
C LYS A 183 13.03 1.27 -32.84
N GLY A 184 12.48 1.08 -34.03
CA GLY A 184 11.89 2.16 -34.84
C GLY A 184 10.49 2.60 -34.42
N ARG A 185 9.92 1.96 -33.37
CA ARG A 185 8.55 2.20 -32.90
C ARG A 185 8.49 2.55 -31.42
N LEU A 186 9.67 2.72 -30.79
CA LEU A 186 9.74 3.17 -29.41
C LEU A 186 9.51 4.67 -29.31
N ASP A 187 8.61 5.06 -28.45
CA ASP A 187 8.36 6.44 -28.04
C ASP A 187 8.84 6.62 -26.60
N MET A 188 9.86 7.49 -26.42
CA MET A 188 10.56 7.64 -25.15
C MET A 188 9.91 8.73 -24.32
N ALA A 189 9.39 8.36 -23.15
CA ALA A 189 8.83 9.27 -22.18
C ALA A 189 9.78 9.43 -20.97
N THR A 190 9.72 10.56 -20.28
CA THR A 190 10.59 10.86 -19.15
C THR A 190 10.41 9.86 -17.99
N ASP A 191 9.17 9.46 -17.72
CA ASP A 191 8.76 8.58 -16.61
C ASP A 191 7.42 7.88 -16.91
N GLY A 192 6.88 7.15 -15.93
CA GLY A 192 5.61 6.44 -16.12
C GLY A 192 4.41 7.36 -16.37
N ARG A 193 4.41 8.58 -15.84
CA ARG A 193 3.36 9.57 -16.14
C ARG A 193 3.45 10.03 -17.59
N GLY A 194 4.66 10.31 -18.07
CA GLY A 194 4.90 10.64 -19.45
C GLY A 194 4.45 9.51 -20.41
N VAL A 195 4.68 8.23 -20.05
CA VAL A 195 4.15 7.08 -20.82
C VAL A 195 2.62 7.13 -20.89
N ILE A 196 1.94 7.37 -19.78
CA ILE A 196 0.49 7.50 -19.71
C ILE A 196 0.01 8.64 -20.62
N ASP A 197 0.64 9.81 -20.54
CA ASP A 197 0.27 10.98 -21.33
C ASP A 197 0.47 10.75 -22.84
N HIS A 198 1.57 10.09 -23.26
CA HIS A 198 1.82 9.75 -24.65
C HIS A 198 0.78 8.76 -25.21
N VAL A 199 0.36 7.77 -24.43
CA VAL A 199 -0.71 6.84 -24.81
C VAL A 199 -2.06 7.56 -24.90
N LEU A 200 -2.41 8.39 -23.94
CA LEU A 200 -3.69 9.09 -23.92
C LEU A 200 -3.82 10.20 -24.97
N SER A 201 -2.71 10.79 -25.39
CA SER A 201 -2.67 11.79 -26.49
C SER A 201 -2.61 11.17 -27.88
N GLY A 202 -2.44 9.83 -27.99
CA GLY A 202 -2.26 9.14 -29.28
C GLY A 202 -0.86 9.31 -29.88
N GLN A 203 0.12 9.81 -29.12
CA GLN A 203 1.51 9.84 -29.53
C GLN A 203 2.10 8.42 -29.62
N ALA A 204 1.64 7.52 -28.72
CA ALA A 204 1.87 6.08 -28.80
C ALA A 204 0.55 5.31 -28.74
N ASP A 205 0.53 4.09 -29.27
CA ASP A 205 -0.65 3.24 -29.31
C ASP A 205 -0.75 2.36 -28.07
N VAL A 206 0.40 1.97 -27.49
CA VAL A 206 0.56 1.08 -26.33
C VAL A 206 1.60 1.69 -25.40
N GLY A 207 1.47 1.47 -24.09
CA GLY A 207 2.47 1.87 -23.11
C GLY A 207 2.86 0.71 -22.18
N ILE A 208 4.08 0.75 -21.65
CA ILE A 208 4.50 -0.11 -20.54
C ILE A 208 4.61 0.75 -19.28
N ILE A 209 3.80 0.41 -18.28
CA ILE A 209 3.80 1.07 -16.97
C ILE A 209 3.79 0.04 -15.84
N PHE A 210 3.90 0.49 -14.58
CA PHE A 210 3.62 -0.37 -13.44
C PHE A 210 2.12 -0.59 -13.26
N GLY A 211 1.75 -1.76 -12.73
CA GLY A 211 0.36 -2.13 -12.56
C GLY A 211 -0.42 -1.24 -11.59
N ASP A 212 0.22 -0.68 -10.56
CA ASP A 212 -0.39 0.31 -9.65
C ASP A 212 -0.79 1.60 -10.38
N GLN A 213 0.06 2.08 -11.29
CA GLN A 213 -0.25 3.23 -12.16
C GLN A 213 -1.44 2.93 -13.09
N ALA A 214 -1.54 1.68 -13.61
CA ALA A 214 -2.68 1.26 -14.41
C ALA A 214 -3.98 1.24 -13.59
N VAL A 215 -3.92 0.80 -12.33
CA VAL A 215 -5.07 0.84 -11.41
C VAL A 215 -5.51 2.28 -11.13
N GLU A 216 -4.58 3.21 -10.95
CA GLU A 216 -4.89 4.64 -10.77
C GLU A 216 -5.59 5.25 -12.00
N GLN A 217 -5.29 4.74 -13.20
CA GLN A 217 -5.82 5.23 -14.47
C GLN A 217 -6.89 4.32 -15.10
N GLN A 218 -7.47 3.39 -14.35
CA GLN A 218 -8.39 2.36 -14.84
C GLN A 218 -9.65 2.86 -15.56
N GLN A 219 -9.99 4.14 -15.43
CA GLN A 219 -11.10 4.78 -16.17
C GLN A 219 -10.69 5.27 -17.56
N ARG A 220 -9.40 5.39 -17.84
CA ARG A 220 -8.85 5.96 -19.05
C ARG A 220 -7.98 4.98 -19.83
N LEU A 221 -7.37 4.03 -19.10
CA LEU A 221 -6.49 3.01 -19.63
C LEU A 221 -6.99 1.61 -19.32
N ARG A 222 -6.81 0.71 -20.25
CA ARG A 222 -7.09 -0.71 -20.11
C ARG A 222 -5.81 -1.52 -20.14
N VAL A 223 -5.62 -2.42 -19.16
CA VAL A 223 -4.53 -3.40 -19.19
C VAL A 223 -4.86 -4.49 -20.21
N VAL A 224 -3.99 -4.69 -21.18
CA VAL A 224 -4.14 -5.71 -22.24
C VAL A 224 -3.16 -6.86 -22.09
N GLY A 225 -2.12 -6.71 -21.29
CA GLY A 225 -1.16 -7.76 -21.03
C GLY A 225 -0.40 -7.55 -19.72
N VAL A 226 -0.05 -8.65 -19.06
CA VAL A 226 0.80 -8.66 -17.86
C VAL A 226 2.14 -9.24 -18.22
N ILE A 227 3.21 -8.52 -17.94
CA ILE A 227 4.58 -8.95 -18.23
C ILE A 227 5.17 -9.57 -16.96
N SER A 228 5.41 -10.88 -16.96
CA SER A 228 5.87 -11.64 -15.79
C SER A 228 7.31 -12.13 -15.88
N LYS A 229 7.98 -11.92 -17.03
CA LYS A 229 9.34 -12.49 -17.31
C LYS A 229 10.24 -11.44 -17.95
N GLY A 230 11.53 -11.72 -17.95
CA GLY A 230 12.52 -10.89 -18.65
C GLY A 230 13.08 -9.74 -17.83
N TYR A 231 12.60 -9.49 -16.63
CA TYR A 231 13.12 -8.46 -15.73
C TYR A 231 13.09 -8.93 -14.27
N LYS A 232 13.82 -8.23 -13.41
CA LYS A 232 13.78 -8.45 -11.96
C LYS A 232 12.82 -7.44 -11.33
N PRO A 233 11.64 -7.87 -10.85
CA PRO A 233 10.70 -6.95 -10.18
C PRO A 233 11.30 -6.41 -8.88
N THR A 234 10.98 -5.19 -8.53
CA THR A 234 11.31 -4.65 -7.21
C THR A 234 10.40 -5.28 -6.18
N MET A 235 11.03 -5.92 -5.21
CA MET A 235 10.33 -6.49 -4.07
C MET A 235 10.08 -5.42 -3.02
N HIS A 236 8.87 -5.39 -2.48
CA HIS A 236 8.48 -4.53 -1.36
C HIS A 236 8.35 -5.36 -0.10
N SER A 237 9.19 -5.06 0.86
CA SER A 237 9.18 -5.70 2.17
C SER A 237 8.89 -4.69 3.25
N MET A 238 8.41 -5.22 4.37
CA MET A 238 8.15 -4.51 5.60
C MET A 238 8.88 -5.22 6.74
N ALA A 239 9.31 -4.47 7.73
CA ALA A 239 9.98 -5.03 8.90
C ALA A 239 9.57 -4.26 10.17
N MET A 240 9.66 -4.94 11.32
CA MET A 240 9.41 -4.34 12.63
C MET A 240 10.55 -3.38 12.97
N GLU A 241 10.21 -2.16 13.37
CA GLU A 241 11.15 -1.20 13.88
C GLU A 241 11.70 -1.69 15.25
N ARG A 242 12.95 -1.37 15.56
CA ARG A 242 13.67 -1.87 16.75
C ARG A 242 12.94 -1.58 18.06
N TYR A 243 12.38 -0.40 18.19
CA TYR A 243 11.65 0.07 19.38
C TYR A 243 10.12 -0.01 19.21
N CYS A 244 9.62 -0.87 18.31
CA CYS A 244 8.18 -1.08 18.13
C CYS A 244 7.50 -1.17 19.50
N PRO A 245 6.53 -0.29 19.81
CA PRO A 245 5.92 -0.20 21.15
C PRO A 245 5.07 -1.42 21.48
N ASN A 246 4.44 -2.03 20.48
CA ASN A 246 3.64 -3.24 20.62
C ASN A 246 4.10 -4.31 19.64
N ARG A 247 5.06 -5.14 20.06
CA ARG A 247 5.64 -6.20 19.22
C ARG A 247 4.62 -7.24 18.77
N ARG A 248 3.67 -7.57 19.63
CA ARG A 248 2.61 -8.53 19.31
C ARG A 248 1.76 -8.01 18.14
N LEU A 249 1.30 -6.76 18.21
CA LEU A 249 0.52 -6.15 17.15
C LEU A 249 1.33 -6.01 15.84
N CYS A 250 2.64 -5.70 15.95
CA CYS A 250 3.54 -5.70 14.80
C CYS A 250 3.62 -7.08 14.13
N GLU A 251 3.72 -8.17 14.90
CA GLU A 251 3.76 -9.54 14.39
C GLU A 251 2.42 -9.94 13.75
N GLU A 252 1.30 -9.55 14.35
CA GLU A 252 -0.05 -9.78 13.81
C GLU A 252 -0.20 -9.09 12.45
N PHE A 253 0.22 -7.83 12.32
CA PHE A 253 0.20 -7.13 11.03
C PHE A 253 1.14 -7.77 9.99
N LEU A 254 2.35 -8.15 10.37
CA LEU A 254 3.30 -8.85 9.50
C LEU A 254 2.79 -10.22 9.04
N THR A 255 1.97 -10.88 9.86
CA THR A 255 1.28 -12.12 9.50
C THR A 255 0.11 -11.83 8.56
N TYR A 256 -0.69 -10.81 8.86
CA TYR A 256 -1.81 -10.39 8.04
C TYR A 256 -1.42 -10.07 6.60
N ILE A 257 -0.33 -9.31 6.37
CA ILE A 257 0.10 -8.97 5.01
C ILE A 257 0.49 -10.18 4.15
N GLN A 258 0.67 -11.35 4.75
CA GLN A 258 0.92 -12.62 4.06
C GLN A 258 -0.36 -13.47 3.91
N SER A 259 -1.49 -13.05 4.45
CA SER A 259 -2.78 -13.75 4.35
C SER A 259 -3.34 -13.73 2.93
N ALA A 260 -4.25 -14.66 2.64
CA ALA A 260 -4.95 -14.72 1.35
C ALA A 260 -5.75 -13.44 1.06
N GLU A 261 -6.31 -12.81 2.08
CA GLU A 261 -7.03 -11.55 1.98
C GLU A 261 -6.10 -10.41 1.58
N ALA A 262 -4.99 -10.21 2.30
CA ALA A 262 -4.00 -9.20 1.98
C ALA A 262 -3.40 -9.40 0.58
N GLN A 263 -3.11 -10.63 0.19
CA GLN A 263 -2.64 -10.96 -1.16
C GLN A 263 -3.64 -10.61 -2.26
N ARG A 264 -4.95 -10.73 -1.98
CA ARG A 264 -6.00 -10.26 -2.90
C ARG A 264 -5.95 -8.74 -3.04
N LEU A 265 -5.83 -8.01 -1.94
CA LEU A 265 -5.69 -6.54 -1.95
C LEU A 265 -4.43 -6.08 -2.70
N VAL A 266 -3.31 -6.80 -2.54
CA VAL A 266 -2.07 -6.55 -3.28
C VAL A 266 -2.30 -6.65 -4.79
N ARG A 267 -2.94 -7.74 -5.27
CA ARG A 267 -3.27 -7.90 -6.69
C ARG A 267 -4.24 -6.83 -7.19
N GLN A 268 -5.25 -6.48 -6.41
CA GLN A 268 -6.22 -5.42 -6.75
C GLN A 268 -5.59 -4.04 -6.81
N ALA A 269 -4.48 -3.83 -6.11
CA ALA A 269 -3.70 -2.60 -6.17
C ALA A 269 -2.67 -2.58 -7.31
N GLY A 270 -2.65 -3.61 -8.18
CA GLY A 270 -1.78 -3.68 -9.36
C GLY A 270 -0.38 -4.24 -9.11
N TYR A 271 -0.14 -4.85 -7.96
CA TYR A 271 1.14 -5.49 -7.63
C TYR A 271 1.09 -7.00 -7.82
N ALA A 272 2.24 -7.58 -8.10
CA ALA A 272 2.42 -9.03 -8.01
C ALA A 272 2.58 -9.46 -6.54
N VAL A 273 2.08 -10.65 -6.22
CA VAL A 273 2.32 -11.27 -4.92
C VAL A 273 3.62 -12.06 -4.99
N PRO A 274 4.59 -11.80 -4.08
CA PRO A 274 5.81 -12.57 -4.02
C PRO A 274 5.54 -14.05 -3.80
N ALA A 275 6.31 -14.93 -4.46
CA ALA A 275 6.34 -16.33 -4.09
C ALA A 275 6.77 -16.44 -2.62
N MET A 276 5.96 -17.09 -1.79
CA MET A 276 6.34 -17.33 -0.40
C MET A 276 7.60 -18.18 -0.41
N SER A 277 8.75 -17.61 -0.03
CA SER A 277 9.94 -18.42 0.23
C SER A 277 9.57 -19.36 1.37
N GLY A 278 9.50 -20.67 1.05
CA GLY A 278 9.24 -21.72 2.04
C GLY A 278 10.21 -21.56 3.21
N ARG A 279 9.70 -21.77 4.40
CA ARG A 279 10.45 -21.83 5.67
C ARG A 279 11.49 -22.95 5.61
#